data_4a5a1a2d3b178eb547b925b875d473b3
#
_entry.id   4a5a1a2d3b178eb547b925b875d473b3
#
_cell.length_a   1.000
_cell.length_b   1.000
_cell.length_c   1.000
_cell.angle_alpha   90.00
_cell.angle_beta   90.00
_cell.angle_gamma   90.00
#
_symmetry.space_group_name_H-M   'P 1'
#
loop_
_entity.id
_entity.type
_entity.pdbx_description
1 polymer ?
#
loop_
_entity_poly.entity_id
_entity_poly.type
_entity_poly.pdbx_seq_one_letter_code
_entity_poly.pdbx_strand_id
1 'polypeptide(L)'
;GLEQALHNTKPSTTIEKHIRKITAQYIGNAEAEVLKEIIYNNKQLRFSKYLNHFNIRNNGLFVITTNYDRLIEYACEANGVLVDNLFTGKFLARFDPERSKYAFCSNLITSGGKRKLEYHPKVTLLKPHGCLSWQIINGKPYSVHQTHFDDNLIITPGINKYKEGYNEPFDTHRAKANTA
;
A
#
# COMPACT_ATOMS: atom_id res chain seq x y z
N GLY A 1 6.60 14.82 19.54
CA GLY A 1 5.60 14.01 18.83
C GLY A 1 5.55 12.60 19.37
N LEU A 2 4.63 11.76 18.89
CA LEU A 2 4.46 10.35 19.34
C LEU A 2 5.75 9.54 19.21
N GLU A 3 6.48 9.70 18.12
CA GLU A 3 7.76 9.02 17.89
C GLU A 3 8.79 9.36 18.96
N GLN A 4 8.91 10.63 19.34
CA GLN A 4 9.82 11.08 20.37
C GLN A 4 9.41 10.57 21.76
N ALA A 5 8.11 10.51 22.05
CA ALA A 5 7.59 9.97 23.31
C ALA A 5 7.84 8.47 23.44
N LEU A 6 7.79 7.72 22.35
CA LEU A 6 7.98 6.26 22.33
C LEU A 6 9.44 5.82 22.12
N HIS A 7 10.33 6.74 21.77
CA HIS A 7 11.71 6.41 21.41
C HIS A 7 12.49 5.70 22.53
N ASN A 8 12.25 6.07 23.79
CA ASN A 8 12.94 5.53 24.96
C ASN A 8 12.07 4.58 25.80
N THR A 9 10.85 4.28 25.35
CA THR A 9 9.95 3.40 26.08
C THR A 9 9.85 2.03 25.38
N LYS A 10 9.83 0.96 26.17
CA LYS A 10 9.47 -0.39 25.70
C LYS A 10 8.02 -0.66 26.14
N PRO A 11 7.04 -0.22 25.37
CA PRO A 11 5.65 -0.46 25.74
C PRO A 11 5.36 -1.97 25.75
N SER A 12 4.46 -2.39 26.62
CA SER A 12 3.97 -3.77 26.58
C SER A 12 3.24 -4.05 25.28
N THR A 13 3.17 -5.31 24.88
CA THR A 13 2.44 -5.74 23.66
C THR A 13 1.00 -5.22 23.62
N THR A 14 0.35 -5.11 24.76
CA THR A 14 -1.02 -4.56 24.87
C THR A 14 -1.06 -3.07 24.55
N ILE A 15 -0.10 -2.31 25.06
CA ILE A 15 0.02 -0.87 24.78
C ILE A 15 0.32 -0.66 23.30
N GLU A 16 1.21 -1.44 22.72
CA GLU A 16 1.53 -1.36 21.28
C GLU A 16 0.31 -1.61 20.41
N LYS A 17 -0.46 -2.65 20.70
CA LYS A 17 -1.73 -2.93 20.00
C LYS A 17 -2.72 -1.77 20.12
N HIS A 18 -2.83 -1.19 21.31
CA HIS A 18 -3.72 -0.04 21.53
C HIS A 18 -3.28 1.19 20.75
N ILE A 19 -1.98 1.51 20.75
CA ILE A 19 -1.42 2.61 19.94
C ILE A 19 -1.69 2.37 18.46
N ARG A 20 -1.46 1.15 17.97
CA ARG A 20 -1.72 0.77 16.58
C ARG A 20 -3.18 0.98 16.19
N LYS A 21 -4.10 0.49 17.03
CA LYS A 21 -5.53 0.65 16.82
C LYS A 21 -5.95 2.11 16.76
N ILE A 22 -5.56 2.92 17.74
CA ILE A 22 -5.90 4.36 17.77
C ILE A 22 -5.28 5.09 16.55
N THR A 23 -4.04 4.77 16.18
CA THR A 23 -3.39 5.36 15.01
C THR A 23 -4.16 5.02 13.74
N ALA A 24 -4.54 3.75 13.57
CA ALA A 24 -5.30 3.30 12.41
C ALA A 24 -6.69 3.96 12.34
N GLN A 25 -7.39 4.06 13.47
CA GLN A 25 -8.70 4.73 13.56
C GLN A 25 -8.59 6.22 13.20
N TYR A 26 -7.62 6.91 13.76
CA TYR A 26 -7.44 8.35 13.50
C TYR A 26 -7.17 8.63 12.02
N ILE A 27 -6.22 7.90 11.43
CA ILE A 27 -5.87 8.07 10.02
C ILE A 27 -7.01 7.62 9.11
N GLY A 28 -7.69 6.51 9.44
CA GLY A 28 -8.82 6.02 8.67
C GLY A 28 -10.01 6.98 8.66
N ASN A 29 -10.29 7.63 9.79
CA ASN A 29 -11.33 8.67 9.85
C ASN A 29 -10.96 9.87 8.97
N ALA A 30 -9.71 10.34 9.04
CA ALA A 30 -9.23 11.44 8.19
C ALA A 30 -9.27 11.07 6.70
N GLU A 31 -8.89 9.84 6.34
CA GLU A 31 -8.99 9.31 4.98
C GLU A 31 -10.44 9.27 4.49
N ALA A 32 -11.38 8.83 5.34
CA ALA A 32 -12.80 8.79 5.01
C ALA A 32 -13.39 10.18 4.69
N GLU A 33 -12.97 11.21 5.43
CA GLU A 33 -13.39 12.60 5.14
C GLU A 33 -12.82 13.08 3.79
N VAL A 34 -11.56 12.74 3.49
CA VAL A 34 -10.98 13.07 2.18
C VAL A 34 -11.72 12.36 1.05
N LEU A 35 -12.11 11.08 1.24
CA LEU A 35 -12.90 10.33 0.28
C LEU A 35 -14.27 10.94 0.02
N LYS A 36 -14.95 11.43 1.05
CA LYS A 36 -16.22 12.16 0.89
C LYS A 36 -16.02 13.39 -0.01
N GLU A 37 -14.96 14.16 0.21
CA GLU A 37 -14.64 15.31 -0.62
C GLU A 37 -14.40 14.93 -2.10
N ILE A 38 -13.74 13.79 -2.34
CA ILE A 38 -13.52 13.29 -3.71
C ILE A 38 -14.85 12.88 -4.36
N ILE A 39 -15.67 12.11 -3.64
CA ILE A 39 -16.89 11.49 -4.18
C ILE A 39 -18.00 12.54 -4.39
N TYR A 40 -18.25 13.39 -3.39
CA TYR A 40 -19.38 14.31 -3.40
C TYR A 40 -19.05 15.70 -3.94
N ASN A 41 -17.81 16.16 -3.74
CA ASN A 41 -17.39 17.48 -4.13
C ASN A 41 -16.44 17.50 -5.33
N ASN A 42 -16.22 16.34 -5.95
CA ASN A 42 -15.33 16.15 -7.11
C ASN A 42 -13.92 16.74 -6.90
N LYS A 43 -13.43 16.68 -5.65
CA LYS A 43 -12.14 17.24 -5.28
C LYS A 43 -11.00 16.37 -5.78
N GLN A 44 -10.14 16.93 -6.58
CA GLN A 44 -8.96 16.23 -7.07
C GLN A 44 -7.86 16.16 -6.01
N LEU A 45 -7.31 14.97 -5.77
CA LEU A 45 -6.15 14.80 -4.90
C LEU A 45 -4.90 15.48 -5.49
N ARG A 46 -4.05 16.01 -4.63
CA ARG A 46 -2.79 16.65 -5.07
C ARG A 46 -1.90 15.67 -5.86
N PHE A 47 -1.85 14.42 -5.44
CA PHE A 47 -1.07 13.39 -6.12
C PHE A 47 -1.56 13.13 -7.55
N SER A 48 -2.85 13.26 -7.82
CA SER A 48 -3.41 13.17 -9.18
C SER A 48 -2.77 14.16 -10.15
N LYS A 49 -2.42 15.35 -9.66
CA LYS A 49 -1.73 16.36 -10.47
C LYS A 49 -0.31 15.93 -10.84
N TYR A 50 0.39 15.26 -9.92
CA TYR A 50 1.72 14.73 -10.21
C TYR A 50 1.68 13.60 -11.23
N LEU A 51 0.69 12.70 -11.18
CA LEU A 51 0.56 11.60 -12.14
C LEU A 51 0.53 12.08 -13.59
N ASN A 52 -0.04 13.26 -13.85
CA ASN A 52 -0.11 13.83 -15.19
C ASN A 52 1.26 14.29 -15.73
N HIS A 53 2.24 14.52 -14.87
CA HIS A 53 3.59 14.91 -15.28
C HIS A 53 4.49 13.71 -15.58
N PHE A 54 4.12 12.51 -15.15
CA PHE A 54 4.90 11.30 -15.41
C PHE A 54 4.37 10.56 -16.62
N ASN A 55 5.27 10.14 -17.50
CA ASN A 55 4.90 9.29 -18.63
C ASN A 55 4.70 7.83 -18.17
N ILE A 56 3.73 7.61 -17.29
CA ILE A 56 3.45 6.30 -16.69
C ILE A 56 3.10 5.28 -17.79
N ARG A 57 2.47 5.74 -18.87
CA ARG A 57 2.05 4.87 -19.97
C ARG A 57 3.19 4.10 -20.63
N ASN A 58 4.40 4.63 -20.58
CA ASN A 58 5.57 4.00 -21.24
C ASN A 58 6.51 3.31 -20.24
N ASN A 59 6.72 3.90 -19.06
CA ASN A 59 7.81 3.50 -18.18
C ASN A 59 7.33 2.95 -16.81
N GLY A 60 6.03 3.10 -16.49
CA GLY A 60 5.57 2.88 -15.12
C GLY A 60 6.12 3.93 -14.14
N LEU A 61 5.81 3.79 -12.88
CA LEU A 61 6.32 4.66 -11.82
C LEU A 61 6.48 3.87 -10.52
N PHE A 62 7.61 4.01 -9.86
CA PHE A 62 7.78 3.53 -8.48
C PHE A 62 7.43 4.65 -7.51
N VAL A 63 6.59 4.34 -6.53
CA VAL A 63 6.22 5.23 -5.44
C VAL A 63 6.50 4.52 -4.13
N ILE A 64 7.29 5.16 -3.26
CA ILE A 64 7.61 4.66 -1.94
C ILE A 64 7.02 5.64 -0.93
N THR A 65 6.23 5.14 0.01
CA THR A 65 5.65 5.95 1.07
C THR A 65 5.64 5.22 2.40
N THR A 66 5.88 5.95 3.47
CA THR A 66 5.73 5.46 4.84
C THR A 66 4.35 5.75 5.44
N ASN A 67 3.49 6.42 4.68
CA ASN A 67 2.12 6.70 5.09
C ASN A 67 1.26 5.43 5.05
N TYR A 68 0.36 5.32 6.01
CA TYR A 68 -0.54 4.17 6.13
C TYR A 68 -1.84 4.33 5.33
N ASP A 69 -2.22 5.59 4.99
CA ASP A 69 -3.43 5.91 4.22
C ASP A 69 -3.38 5.35 2.80
N ARG A 70 -4.55 5.33 2.12
CA ARG A 70 -4.72 4.82 0.74
C ARG A 70 -4.91 5.95 -0.28
N LEU A 71 -4.52 7.18 0.06
CA LEU A 71 -4.78 8.34 -0.81
C LEU A 71 -4.01 8.26 -2.14
N ILE A 72 -2.84 7.61 -2.15
CA ILE A 72 -2.08 7.38 -3.39
C ILE A 72 -2.83 6.39 -4.29
N GLU A 73 -3.32 5.28 -3.72
CA GLU A 73 -4.12 4.28 -4.43
C GLU A 73 -5.36 4.94 -5.05
N TYR A 74 -6.12 5.71 -4.27
CA TYR A 74 -7.30 6.43 -4.76
C TYR A 74 -6.96 7.44 -5.86
N ALA A 75 -5.86 8.17 -5.71
CA ALA A 75 -5.42 9.12 -6.73
C ALA A 75 -5.06 8.44 -8.05
N CYS A 76 -4.40 7.29 -8.00
CA CYS A 76 -4.06 6.49 -9.18
C CYS A 76 -5.31 5.97 -9.86
N GLU A 77 -6.19 5.28 -9.12
CA GLU A 77 -7.39 4.66 -9.66
C GLU A 77 -8.38 5.70 -10.22
N ALA A 78 -8.55 6.83 -9.55
CA ALA A 78 -9.36 7.95 -10.06
C ALA A 78 -8.84 8.53 -11.39
N ASN A 79 -7.56 8.33 -11.71
CA ASN A 79 -6.96 8.74 -12.99
C ASN A 79 -6.81 7.56 -13.97
N GLY A 80 -7.41 6.40 -13.70
CA GLY A 80 -7.31 5.22 -14.56
C GLY A 80 -5.91 4.60 -14.59
N VAL A 81 -5.08 4.86 -13.58
CA VAL A 81 -3.73 4.33 -13.45
C VAL A 81 -3.76 3.07 -12.61
N LEU A 82 -3.22 1.97 -13.13
CA LEU A 82 -3.11 0.71 -12.41
C LEU A 82 -2.12 0.80 -11.24
N VAL A 83 -2.46 0.19 -10.12
CA VAL A 83 -1.61 0.17 -8.92
C VAL A 83 -1.22 -1.26 -8.58
N ASP A 84 0.07 -1.52 -8.53
CA ASP A 84 0.66 -2.76 -8.04
C ASP A 84 1.24 -2.54 -6.64
N ASN A 85 0.53 -3.02 -5.65
CA ASN A 85 0.96 -3.00 -4.25
C ASN A 85 1.39 -4.39 -3.74
N LEU A 86 1.74 -5.29 -4.67
CA LEU A 86 2.18 -6.67 -4.43
C LEU A 86 1.08 -7.60 -3.88
N PHE A 87 -0.18 -7.15 -3.86
CA PHE A 87 -1.33 -7.98 -3.52
C PHE A 87 -2.14 -8.31 -4.77
N THR A 88 -2.69 -9.52 -4.83
CA THR A 88 -3.51 -10.00 -5.94
C THR A 88 -4.92 -10.32 -5.48
N GLY A 89 -5.90 -9.73 -6.14
CA GLY A 89 -7.32 -9.82 -5.81
C GLY A 89 -7.99 -8.46 -5.88
N LYS A 90 -9.32 -8.42 -5.71
CA LYS A 90 -10.08 -7.15 -5.72
C LYS A 90 -10.53 -6.74 -4.32
N PHE A 91 -11.30 -7.57 -3.65
CA PHE A 91 -11.93 -7.25 -2.36
C PHE A 91 -11.15 -7.83 -1.18
N LEU A 92 -10.57 -8.99 -1.38
CA LEU A 92 -9.71 -9.70 -0.45
C LEU A 92 -8.47 -10.14 -1.23
N ALA A 93 -7.51 -9.22 -1.32
CA ALA A 93 -6.31 -9.44 -2.09
C ALA A 93 -5.23 -10.10 -1.20
N ARG A 94 -4.70 -11.22 -1.66
CA ARG A 94 -3.63 -11.93 -0.97
C ARG A 94 -2.27 -11.34 -1.34
N PHE A 95 -1.38 -11.23 -0.37
CA PHE A 95 0.01 -10.89 -0.63
C PHE A 95 0.69 -11.99 -1.45
N ASP A 96 1.07 -11.67 -2.67
CA ASP A 96 1.71 -12.57 -3.62
C ASP A 96 2.54 -11.77 -4.64
N PRO A 97 3.76 -11.36 -4.27
CA PRO A 97 4.62 -10.53 -5.12
C PRO A 97 4.98 -11.18 -6.46
N GLU A 98 5.05 -12.51 -6.50
CA GLU A 98 5.37 -13.21 -7.74
C GLU A 98 4.18 -13.20 -8.70
N ARG A 99 2.98 -13.51 -8.21
CA ARG A 99 1.77 -13.47 -9.01
C ARG A 99 1.40 -12.05 -9.43
N SER A 100 1.67 -11.06 -8.59
CA SER A 100 1.41 -9.65 -8.87
C SER A 100 2.09 -9.19 -10.16
N LYS A 101 3.30 -9.69 -10.47
CA LYS A 101 4.00 -9.38 -11.74
C LYS A 101 3.15 -9.69 -12.97
N TYR A 102 2.35 -10.75 -12.91
CA TYR A 102 1.52 -11.23 -14.03
C TYR A 102 0.11 -10.64 -14.03
N ALA A 103 -0.34 -10.05 -12.92
CA ALA A 103 -1.68 -9.46 -12.81
C ALA A 103 -1.88 -8.24 -13.73
N PHE A 104 -0.78 -7.66 -14.22
CA PHE A 104 -0.77 -6.47 -15.08
C PHE A 104 -0.25 -6.77 -16.47
N CYS A 105 -0.45 -7.98 -16.96
CA CYS A 105 -0.12 -8.39 -18.32
C CYS A 105 -1.39 -8.52 -19.14
N SER A 106 -1.35 -8.07 -20.39
CA SER A 106 -2.29 -8.45 -21.43
C SER A 106 -1.57 -9.29 -22.49
N ASN A 107 -2.36 -10.05 -23.20
CA ASN A 107 -2.06 -10.77 -24.42
C ASN A 107 -0.63 -11.32 -24.64
N LEU A 108 -0.61 -12.53 -25.13
CA LEU A 108 0.56 -13.13 -25.76
C LEU A 108 0.69 -12.59 -27.18
N ILE A 109 1.60 -11.65 -27.40
CA ILE A 109 1.96 -11.24 -28.74
C ILE A 109 2.85 -12.33 -29.32
N THR A 110 2.46 -12.90 -30.44
CA THR A 110 3.27 -13.83 -31.22
C THR A 110 4.05 -13.04 -32.25
N SER A 111 5.35 -12.86 -32.03
CA SER A 111 6.25 -12.36 -33.04
C SER A 111 7.28 -13.44 -33.36
N GLY A 112 7.30 -13.91 -34.61
CA GLY A 112 8.24 -14.94 -35.04
C GLY A 112 8.13 -16.29 -34.30
N GLY A 113 6.92 -16.70 -33.88
CA GLY A 113 6.69 -17.95 -33.14
C GLY A 113 7.02 -17.91 -31.65
N LYS A 114 7.51 -16.79 -31.12
CA LYS A 114 7.77 -16.59 -29.70
C LYS A 114 6.61 -15.82 -29.04
N ARG A 115 6.14 -16.35 -27.93
CA ARG A 115 5.10 -15.70 -27.11
C ARG A 115 5.75 -14.68 -26.20
N LYS A 116 5.31 -13.42 -26.23
CA LYS A 116 5.77 -12.35 -25.36
C LYS A 116 4.58 -11.77 -24.59
N LEU A 117 4.73 -11.65 -23.27
CA LEU A 117 3.76 -10.94 -22.43
C LEU A 117 3.91 -9.44 -22.64
N GLU A 118 2.80 -8.76 -22.84
CA GLU A 118 2.74 -7.30 -22.83
C GLU A 118 2.36 -6.83 -21.42
N TYR A 119 3.24 -6.07 -20.80
CA TYR A 119 3.02 -5.51 -19.47
C TYR A 119 2.34 -4.14 -19.58
N HIS A 120 1.26 -3.97 -18.82
CA HIS A 120 0.63 -2.66 -18.70
C HIS A 120 1.46 -1.74 -17.81
N PRO A 121 1.61 -0.47 -18.21
CA PRO A 121 2.20 0.55 -17.35
C PRO A 121 1.39 0.69 -16.07
N LYS A 122 2.09 0.78 -14.94
CA LYS A 122 1.48 0.82 -13.61
C LYS A 122 2.29 1.66 -12.65
N VAL A 123 1.68 2.07 -11.58
CA VAL A 123 2.38 2.54 -10.38
C VAL A 123 2.69 1.33 -9.50
N THR A 124 3.97 1.07 -9.24
CA THR A 124 4.37 0.12 -8.22
C THR A 124 4.48 0.86 -6.89
N LEU A 125 3.51 0.60 -6.00
CA LEU A 125 3.40 1.31 -4.72
C LEU A 125 3.97 0.46 -3.58
N LEU A 126 5.03 0.96 -2.97
CA LEU A 126 5.73 0.29 -1.88
C LEU A 126 5.46 1.01 -0.56
N LYS A 127 4.97 0.26 0.44
CA LYS A 127 4.63 0.76 1.79
C LYS A 127 5.40 -0.02 2.85
N PRO A 128 6.68 0.30 3.09
CA PRO A 128 7.51 -0.44 4.04
C PRO A 128 7.04 -0.36 5.49
N HIS A 129 6.15 0.60 5.82
CA HIS A 129 5.54 0.73 7.16
C HIS A 129 4.10 0.18 7.23
N GLY A 130 3.59 -0.40 6.16
CA GLY A 130 2.26 -0.98 6.11
C GLY A 130 1.16 -0.07 5.59
N CYS A 131 -0.06 -0.57 5.65
CA CYS A 131 -1.25 0.09 5.14
C CYS A 131 -2.47 -0.21 6.01
N LEU A 132 -3.42 0.72 6.04
CA LEU A 132 -4.70 0.56 6.74
C LEU A 132 -5.53 -0.63 6.23
N SER A 133 -5.33 -1.04 4.98
CA SER A 133 -6.02 -2.18 4.40
C SER A 133 -5.39 -3.54 4.70
N TRP A 134 -4.19 -3.58 5.29
CA TRP A 134 -3.48 -4.84 5.47
C TRP A 134 -3.81 -5.52 6.80
N GLN A 135 -4.07 -6.83 6.74
CA GLN A 135 -4.40 -7.66 7.90
C GLN A 135 -3.81 -9.06 7.75
N ILE A 136 -3.61 -9.76 8.87
CA ILE A 136 -3.29 -11.19 8.86
C ILE A 136 -4.60 -11.99 8.91
N ILE A 137 -4.82 -12.82 7.92
CA ILE A 137 -5.94 -13.75 7.87
C ILE A 137 -5.37 -15.17 7.73
N ASN A 138 -5.66 -16.03 8.68
CA ASN A 138 -5.13 -17.40 8.70
C ASN A 138 -3.60 -17.47 8.54
N GLY A 139 -2.88 -16.59 9.25
CA GLY A 139 -1.43 -16.53 9.26
C GLY A 139 -0.79 -15.95 7.97
N LYS A 140 -1.57 -15.36 7.07
CA LYS A 140 -1.08 -14.78 5.81
C LYS A 140 -1.53 -13.32 5.66
N PRO A 141 -0.70 -12.46 5.06
CA PRO A 141 -1.08 -11.07 4.84
C PRO A 141 -2.09 -10.96 3.68
N TYR A 142 -3.11 -10.15 3.93
CA TYR A 142 -4.14 -9.77 2.96
C TYR A 142 -4.35 -8.26 2.98
N SER A 143 -4.72 -7.70 1.83
CA SER A 143 -5.30 -6.38 1.72
C SER A 143 -6.82 -6.50 1.63
N VAL A 144 -7.52 -5.85 2.56
CA VAL A 144 -8.97 -5.92 2.71
C VAL A 144 -9.57 -4.55 2.51
N HIS A 145 -10.58 -4.42 1.65
CA HIS A 145 -11.21 -3.12 1.39
C HIS A 145 -12.07 -2.61 2.56
N GLN A 146 -12.34 -3.45 3.53
CA GLN A 146 -13.19 -3.11 4.67
C GLN A 146 -12.43 -2.28 5.70
N THR A 147 -13.11 -1.28 6.27
CA THR A 147 -12.55 -0.31 7.22
C THR A 147 -12.64 -0.77 8.67
N HIS A 148 -12.22 -2.00 8.97
CA HIS A 148 -12.02 -2.41 10.36
C HIS A 148 -10.58 -2.13 10.77
N PHE A 149 -10.40 -1.45 11.90
CA PHE A 149 -9.11 -0.95 12.35
C PHE A 149 -8.54 -1.72 13.56
N ASP A 150 -9.01 -2.95 13.80
CA ASP A 150 -8.63 -3.66 15.02
C ASP A 150 -7.26 -4.35 14.92
N ASP A 151 -6.88 -4.89 13.78
CA ASP A 151 -5.63 -5.63 13.60
C ASP A 151 -4.89 -5.27 12.30
N ASN A 152 -4.86 -3.96 11.97
CA ASN A 152 -4.17 -3.50 10.77
C ASN A 152 -2.66 -3.72 10.87
N LEU A 153 -2.07 -4.16 9.76
CA LEU A 153 -0.62 -4.30 9.63
C LEU A 153 0.00 -2.95 9.34
N ILE A 154 0.30 -2.22 10.39
CA ILE A 154 1.06 -0.97 10.36
C ILE A 154 2.17 -1.01 11.40
N ILE A 155 3.33 -0.47 11.05
CA ILE A 155 4.48 -0.34 11.96
C ILE A 155 4.42 1.05 12.58
N THR A 156 3.93 1.12 13.82
CA THR A 156 3.90 2.38 14.56
C THR A 156 5.29 2.78 15.05
N PRO A 157 5.54 4.08 15.30
CA PRO A 157 6.78 4.54 15.90
C PRO A 157 7.06 3.85 17.23
N GLY A 158 8.31 3.43 17.46
CA GLY A 158 8.74 2.77 18.69
C GLY A 158 9.96 1.86 18.50
N ILE A 159 10.48 1.31 19.60
CA ILE A 159 11.68 0.47 19.58
C ILE A 159 11.47 -0.85 18.82
N ASN A 160 10.25 -1.37 18.82
CA ASN A 160 9.91 -2.65 18.19
C ASN A 160 9.72 -2.57 16.67
N LYS A 161 9.70 -1.37 16.08
CA LYS A 161 9.51 -1.20 14.64
C LYS A 161 10.49 -2.03 13.78
N TYR A 162 11.69 -2.25 14.27
CA TYR A 162 12.68 -3.05 13.56
C TYR A 162 12.32 -4.54 13.51
N LYS A 163 11.76 -5.10 14.58
CA LYS A 163 11.35 -6.52 14.64
C LYS A 163 10.17 -6.79 13.70
N GLU A 164 9.18 -5.92 13.71
CA GLU A 164 8.00 -6.07 12.85
C GLU A 164 8.35 -5.95 11.37
N GLY A 165 9.30 -5.08 11.03
CA GLY A 165 9.75 -4.86 9.67
C GLY A 165 10.47 -6.05 9.00
N TYR A 166 10.77 -7.13 9.72
CA TYR A 166 11.36 -8.35 9.15
C TYR A 166 10.34 -9.41 8.73
N ASN A 167 9.06 -9.14 8.94
CA ASN A 167 7.99 -10.05 8.54
C ASN A 167 7.33 -9.59 7.25
N GLU A 168 6.78 -10.54 6.48
CA GLU A 168 5.91 -10.20 5.36
C GLU A 168 4.65 -9.46 5.83
N PRO A 169 4.20 -8.47 5.08
CA PRO A 169 4.66 -7.99 3.78
C PRO A 169 5.73 -6.90 3.86
N PHE A 170 6.09 -6.41 5.05
CA PHE A 170 6.96 -5.24 5.26
C PHE A 170 8.38 -5.42 4.71
N ASP A 171 8.98 -6.59 4.95
CA ASP A 171 10.33 -6.92 4.50
C ASP A 171 10.45 -6.87 2.97
N THR A 172 9.49 -7.45 2.27
CA THR A 172 9.44 -7.45 0.81
C THR A 172 9.25 -6.05 0.24
N HIS A 173 8.34 -5.25 0.83
CA HIS A 173 8.15 -3.86 0.42
C HIS A 173 9.42 -3.03 0.63
N ARG A 174 10.10 -3.23 1.74
CA ARG A 174 11.37 -2.54 2.03
C ARG A 174 12.50 -3.00 1.11
N ALA A 175 12.64 -4.30 0.90
CA ALA A 175 13.66 -4.83 0.00
C ALA A 175 13.51 -4.28 -1.41
N LYS A 176 12.28 -4.25 -1.94
CA LYS A 176 11.99 -3.66 -3.25
C LYS A 176 12.20 -2.15 -3.28
N ALA A 177 11.86 -1.44 -2.20
CA ALA A 177 12.10 0.00 -2.10
C ALA A 177 13.59 0.36 -2.10
N ASN A 178 14.45 -0.50 -1.55
CA ASN A 178 15.91 -0.29 -1.57
C ASN A 178 16.54 -0.58 -2.93
N THR A 179 15.84 -1.22 -3.85
CA THR A 179 16.34 -1.60 -5.18
C THR A 179 15.67 -0.84 -6.33
N ALA A 180 14.67 -0.01 -6.02
CA ALA A 180 13.95 0.84 -6.99
C ALA A 180 14.71 2.14 -7.24
#